data_6f863fa05023f4621c1281240cd6c1a2
#
_entry.id   6f863fa05023f4621c1281240cd6c1a2
#
_cell.length_a   1.000
_cell.length_b   1.000
_cell.length_c   1.000
_cell.angle_alpha   90.00
_cell.angle_beta   90.00
_cell.angle_gamma   90.00
#
_symmetry.space_group_name_H-M   'P 1'
#
loop_
_entity.id
_entity.type
_entity.pdbx_description
1 polymer ?
#
loop_
_entity_poly.entity_id
_entity_poly.type
_entity_poly.pdbx_seq_one_letter_code
_entity_poly.pdbx_strand_id
1 'polypeptide(L)'
;MGFAKSIPLLLAILLAACVQQPVRDSSGSDTHHAIDYTKYVRGIVPWFHFTSLYSWDSNQTGYVVVWTSPVQAYRLALVGPCLGLQTTGVIGLTSQDGEVSSTRDAVIAGGDHCKIMRIERVDARAIRALRKNEAAKEPGG
;
A
#
# COMPACT_ATOMS: atom_id res chain seq x y z
N MET A 1 73.04 47.25 -2.62
CA MET A 1 72.27 47.23 -3.88
C MET A 1 71.61 45.87 -3.97
N GLY A 2 70.35 45.80 -3.73
CA GLY A 2 69.61 44.55 -3.80
C GLY A 2 68.09 44.88 -3.82
N PHE A 3 67.57 44.85 -4.96
CA PHE A 3 66.10 45.12 -5.16
C PHE A 3 65.30 43.95 -4.70
N ALA A 4 64.61 44.13 -3.58
CA ALA A 4 63.60 43.18 -3.14
C ALA A 4 62.35 43.31 -4.03
N LYS A 5 62.12 42.32 -4.86
CA LYS A 5 60.82 42.18 -5.59
C LYS A 5 59.80 41.55 -4.69
N SER A 6 58.90 42.37 -4.20
CA SER A 6 57.66 41.89 -3.52
C SER A 6 56.72 41.29 -4.55
N ILE A 7 56.45 40.00 -4.42
CA ILE A 7 55.41 39.34 -5.17
C ILE A 7 54.13 39.40 -4.33
N PRO A 8 53.04 40.01 -4.79
CA PRO A 8 51.77 39.93 -4.09
C PRO A 8 51.15 38.54 -4.31
N LEU A 9 51.01 37.81 -3.22
CA LEU A 9 50.31 36.54 -3.17
C LEU A 9 48.81 36.81 -3.36
N LEU A 10 48.34 36.64 -4.58
CA LEU A 10 46.93 36.64 -4.87
C LEU A 10 46.31 35.38 -4.29
N LEU A 11 45.67 35.52 -3.12
CA LEU A 11 44.92 34.49 -2.47
C LEU A 11 43.57 34.36 -3.20
N ALA A 12 43.48 33.44 -4.15
CA ALA A 12 42.25 33.09 -4.81
C ALA A 12 41.37 32.29 -3.83
N ILE A 13 40.40 32.97 -3.23
CA ILE A 13 39.37 32.33 -2.41
C ILE A 13 38.40 31.63 -3.37
N LEU A 14 38.58 30.34 -3.56
CA LEU A 14 37.59 29.47 -4.19
C LEU A 14 36.43 29.31 -3.24
N LEU A 15 35.41 30.12 -3.43
CA LEU A 15 34.06 29.91 -2.85
C LEU A 15 33.48 28.64 -3.49
N ALA A 16 33.66 27.50 -2.84
CA ALA A 16 32.90 26.31 -3.14
C ALA A 16 31.42 26.59 -2.81
N ALA A 17 30.68 27.00 -3.81
CA ALA A 17 29.24 27.03 -3.73
C ALA A 17 28.75 25.58 -3.61
N CYS A 18 28.45 25.15 -2.39
CA CYS A 18 27.64 23.97 -2.17
C CYS A 18 26.26 24.24 -2.81
N VAL A 19 26.11 23.77 -4.03
CA VAL A 19 24.79 23.65 -4.65
C VAL A 19 24.06 22.62 -3.81
N GLN A 20 23.24 23.09 -2.86
CA GLN A 20 22.25 22.27 -2.22
C GLN A 20 21.27 21.85 -3.30
N GLN A 21 21.43 20.65 -3.82
CA GLN A 21 20.39 20.01 -4.61
C GLN A 21 19.16 19.93 -3.71
N PRO A 22 18.01 20.45 -4.14
CA PRO A 22 16.79 20.19 -3.41
C PRO A 22 16.65 18.68 -3.35
N VAL A 23 16.66 18.14 -2.13
CA VAL A 23 16.20 16.79 -1.87
C VAL A 23 14.79 16.76 -2.45
N ARG A 24 14.62 16.14 -3.59
CA ARG A 24 13.31 15.74 -4.04
C ARG A 24 12.85 14.74 -3.00
N ASP A 25 12.03 15.21 -2.08
CA ASP A 25 11.18 14.35 -1.30
C ASP A 25 10.44 13.49 -2.30
N SER A 26 10.90 12.25 -2.43
CA SER A 26 10.16 11.19 -3.11
C SER A 26 9.00 10.74 -2.21
N SER A 27 8.37 11.68 -1.52
CA SER A 27 6.99 11.60 -1.13
C SER A 27 6.18 11.81 -2.40
N GLY A 28 6.33 10.89 -3.35
CA GLY A 28 5.27 10.58 -4.27
C GLY A 28 4.11 10.19 -3.37
N SER A 29 3.32 11.19 -2.97
CA SER A 29 1.93 10.97 -2.68
C SER A 29 1.35 10.45 -3.99
N ASP A 30 1.51 9.15 -4.23
CA ASP A 30 0.59 8.42 -5.04
C ASP A 30 -0.76 8.65 -4.38
N THR A 31 -1.45 9.69 -4.81
CA THR A 31 -2.86 9.88 -4.58
C THR A 31 -3.58 8.81 -5.38
N HIS A 32 -3.25 7.54 -5.11
CA HIS A 32 -4.18 6.47 -5.34
C HIS A 32 -5.39 6.83 -4.48
N HIS A 33 -6.40 7.41 -5.11
CA HIS A 33 -7.68 7.62 -4.46
C HIS A 33 -8.07 6.30 -3.81
N ALA A 34 -8.02 6.27 -2.48
CA ALA A 34 -8.35 5.07 -1.73
C ALA A 34 -9.73 4.60 -2.17
N ILE A 35 -9.78 3.42 -2.76
CA ILE A 35 -11.02 2.88 -3.31
C ILE A 35 -12.01 2.66 -2.15
N ASP A 36 -13.18 3.25 -2.24
CA ASP A 36 -14.27 2.96 -1.30
C ASP A 36 -14.93 1.63 -1.69
N TYR A 37 -14.42 0.56 -1.15
CA TYR A 37 -14.89 -0.79 -1.43
C TYR A 37 -16.33 -1.05 -1.01
N THR A 38 -16.92 -0.22 -0.15
CA THR A 38 -18.32 -0.38 0.30
C THR A 38 -19.30 -0.26 -0.86
N LYS A 39 -18.97 0.55 -1.86
CA LYS A 39 -19.77 0.73 -3.07
C LYS A 39 -19.81 -0.51 -3.97
N TYR A 40 -18.87 -1.41 -3.79
CA TYR A 40 -18.72 -2.61 -4.62
C TYR A 40 -19.17 -3.89 -3.93
N VAL A 41 -19.70 -3.79 -2.71
CA VAL A 41 -20.24 -4.95 -1.98
C VAL A 41 -21.45 -5.51 -2.73
N ARG A 42 -21.44 -6.83 -2.99
CA ARG A 42 -22.50 -7.58 -3.67
C ARG A 42 -23.28 -8.50 -2.75
N GLY A 43 -22.80 -8.73 -1.55
CA GLY A 43 -23.47 -9.52 -0.53
C GLY A 43 -22.55 -10.10 0.51
N ILE A 44 -23.13 -10.58 1.58
CA ILE A 44 -22.43 -11.24 2.68
C ILE A 44 -22.39 -12.74 2.40
N VAL A 45 -21.25 -13.36 2.65
CA VAL A 45 -21.06 -14.80 2.54
C VAL A 45 -20.48 -15.34 3.86
N PRO A 46 -20.84 -16.56 4.29
CA PRO A 46 -20.31 -17.12 5.53
C PRO A 46 -18.85 -17.58 5.42
N TRP A 47 -18.44 -17.95 4.22
CA TRP A 47 -17.10 -18.46 3.92
C TRP A 47 -16.78 -18.29 2.42
N PHE A 48 -15.51 -18.49 2.05
CA PHE A 48 -15.06 -18.59 0.66
C PHE A 48 -13.91 -19.60 0.55
N HIS A 49 -13.76 -20.19 -0.63
CA HIS A 49 -12.63 -21.06 -0.93
C HIS A 49 -11.34 -20.25 -1.03
N PHE A 50 -10.30 -20.76 -0.37
CA PHE A 50 -8.99 -20.15 -0.31
C PHE A 50 -7.90 -21.18 -0.62
N THR A 51 -7.21 -20.99 -1.72
CA THR A 51 -6.03 -21.78 -2.07
C THR A 51 -4.77 -20.95 -1.92
N SER A 52 -4.83 -19.70 -2.37
CA SER A 52 -3.72 -18.74 -2.29
C SER A 52 -4.24 -17.32 -2.37
N LEU A 53 -3.43 -16.41 -1.87
CA LEU A 53 -3.70 -14.97 -1.97
C LEU A 53 -3.10 -14.44 -3.28
N TYR A 54 -3.95 -13.90 -4.15
CA TYR A 54 -3.51 -13.24 -5.39
C TYR A 54 -2.97 -11.83 -5.09
N SER A 55 -3.71 -11.05 -4.32
CA SER A 55 -3.30 -9.74 -3.82
C SER A 55 -4.19 -9.31 -2.65
N TRP A 56 -3.83 -8.24 -1.99
CA TRP A 56 -4.64 -7.65 -0.95
C TRP A 56 -4.51 -6.13 -0.95
N ASP A 57 -5.47 -5.47 -0.31
CA ASP A 57 -5.51 -4.01 -0.17
C ASP A 57 -6.15 -3.65 1.17
N SER A 58 -5.61 -2.66 1.86
CA SER A 58 -6.19 -2.13 3.07
C SER A 58 -5.85 -0.66 3.20
N ASN A 59 -6.85 0.19 3.17
CA ASN A 59 -6.73 1.61 3.43
C ASN A 59 -7.30 2.02 4.80
N GLN A 60 -7.75 1.05 5.59
CA GLN A 60 -8.34 1.25 6.92
C GLN A 60 -8.00 0.09 7.84
N THR A 61 -7.96 0.35 9.15
CA THR A 61 -7.60 -0.67 10.14
C THR A 61 -8.69 -1.70 10.44
N GLY A 62 -9.92 -1.41 10.08
CA GLY A 62 -11.09 -2.25 10.40
C GLY A 62 -11.48 -3.25 9.33
N TYR A 63 -10.85 -3.23 8.16
CA TYR A 63 -11.08 -4.22 7.11
C TYR A 63 -9.90 -4.36 6.15
N VAL A 64 -9.88 -5.48 5.46
CA VAL A 64 -8.96 -5.76 4.36
C VAL A 64 -9.73 -6.35 3.19
N VAL A 65 -9.32 -6.01 1.98
CA VAL A 65 -9.83 -6.64 0.75
C VAL A 65 -8.80 -7.63 0.27
N VAL A 66 -9.21 -8.87 0.12
CA VAL A 66 -8.37 -9.98 -0.35
C VAL A 66 -8.84 -10.45 -1.71
N TRP A 67 -7.91 -10.65 -2.61
CA TRP A 67 -8.15 -11.18 -3.94
C TRP A 67 -7.66 -12.61 -3.99
N THR A 68 -8.54 -13.55 -4.28
CA THR A 68 -8.21 -14.96 -4.48
C THR A 68 -7.90 -15.28 -5.94
N SER A 69 -8.34 -14.39 -6.84
CA SER A 69 -8.01 -14.42 -8.26
C SER A 69 -8.17 -13.02 -8.88
N PRO A 70 -7.76 -12.79 -10.13
CA PRO A 70 -7.97 -11.51 -10.80
C PRO A 70 -9.43 -11.06 -10.90
N VAL A 71 -10.39 -11.96 -10.74
CA VAL A 71 -11.82 -11.68 -10.92
C VAL A 71 -12.66 -12.01 -9.68
N GLN A 72 -12.03 -12.36 -8.57
CA GLN A 72 -12.70 -12.73 -7.34
C GLN A 72 -12.04 -12.08 -6.14
N ALA A 73 -12.81 -11.31 -5.39
CA ALA A 73 -12.32 -10.60 -4.22
C ALA A 73 -13.38 -10.55 -3.11
N TYR A 74 -12.89 -10.44 -1.88
CA TYR A 74 -13.69 -10.38 -0.67
C TYR A 74 -13.19 -9.27 0.23
N ARG A 75 -14.12 -8.51 0.80
CA ARG A 75 -13.86 -7.56 1.86
C ARG A 75 -14.10 -8.25 3.19
N LEU A 76 -13.08 -8.31 4.01
CA LEU A 76 -13.12 -8.92 5.34
C LEU A 76 -13.21 -7.81 6.36
N ALA A 77 -14.37 -7.69 7.03
CA ALA A 77 -14.51 -6.81 8.19
C ALA A 77 -13.92 -7.52 9.41
N LEU A 78 -13.11 -6.81 10.17
CA LEU A 78 -12.34 -7.34 11.28
C LEU A 78 -12.95 -6.93 12.62
N VAL A 79 -12.71 -7.73 13.65
CA VAL A 79 -13.07 -7.39 15.02
C VAL A 79 -12.02 -6.41 15.56
N GLY A 80 -12.41 -5.14 15.69
CA GLY A 80 -11.50 -4.08 16.14
C GLY A 80 -10.44 -3.68 15.10
N PRO A 81 -9.57 -2.74 15.46
CA PRO A 81 -8.48 -2.31 14.60
C PRO A 81 -7.41 -3.38 14.50
N CYS A 82 -6.94 -3.63 13.27
CA CYS A 82 -5.81 -4.51 12.98
C CYS A 82 -4.62 -3.65 12.57
N LEU A 83 -3.80 -3.28 13.53
CA LEU A 83 -2.71 -2.31 13.34
C LEU A 83 -1.61 -2.87 12.43
N GLY A 84 -1.37 -4.17 12.47
CA GLY A 84 -0.41 -4.83 11.61
C GLY A 84 -0.66 -4.62 10.11
N LEU A 85 -1.91 -4.38 9.69
CA LEU A 85 -2.23 -4.08 8.29
C LEU A 85 -1.57 -2.79 7.76
N GLN A 86 -1.24 -1.84 8.64
CA GLN A 86 -0.62 -0.58 8.26
C GLN A 86 0.91 -0.67 8.13
N THR A 87 1.50 -1.69 8.74
CA THR A 87 2.96 -1.80 8.87
C THR A 87 3.56 -2.98 8.10
N THR A 88 2.71 -3.88 7.59
CA THR A 88 3.18 -5.07 6.88
C THR A 88 3.00 -4.98 5.37
N GLY A 89 3.95 -5.49 4.63
CA GLY A 89 3.81 -5.73 3.18
C GLY A 89 3.21 -7.11 2.84
N VAL A 90 2.98 -7.96 3.84
CA VAL A 90 2.51 -9.34 3.65
C VAL A 90 1.44 -9.67 4.68
N ILE A 91 0.36 -10.28 4.24
CA ILE A 91 -0.66 -10.83 5.12
C ILE A 91 -0.85 -12.33 4.89
N GLY A 92 -1.39 -13.02 5.88
CA GLY A 92 -1.87 -14.38 5.80
C GLY A 92 -3.34 -14.48 6.17
N LEU A 93 -3.96 -15.59 5.82
CA LEU A 93 -5.30 -15.96 6.28
C LEU A 93 -5.20 -17.32 6.95
N THR A 94 -5.83 -17.47 8.12
CA THR A 94 -6.09 -18.82 8.62
C THR A 94 -7.19 -19.44 7.78
N SER A 95 -7.13 -20.72 7.59
CA SER A 95 -8.14 -21.48 6.84
C SER A 95 -8.18 -22.90 7.33
N GLN A 96 -9.32 -23.54 7.20
CA GLN A 96 -9.47 -24.95 7.46
C GLN A 96 -10.04 -25.61 6.20
N ASP A 97 -9.39 -26.67 5.75
CA ASP A 97 -9.79 -27.45 4.56
C ASP A 97 -9.94 -26.58 3.29
N GLY A 98 -9.11 -25.53 3.17
CA GLY A 98 -9.17 -24.61 2.04
C GLY A 98 -10.35 -23.63 2.08
N GLU A 99 -10.95 -23.42 3.25
CA GLU A 99 -12.04 -22.46 3.45
C GLU A 99 -11.68 -21.44 4.52
N VAL A 100 -11.96 -20.17 4.24
CA VAL A 100 -11.91 -19.07 5.20
C VAL A 100 -13.32 -18.74 5.64
N SER A 101 -13.57 -18.77 6.94
CA SER A 101 -14.88 -18.56 7.55
C SER A 101 -14.86 -17.34 8.50
N SER A 102 -15.92 -16.57 8.51
CA SER A 102 -16.10 -15.43 9.41
C SER A 102 -16.26 -15.82 10.89
N THR A 103 -16.58 -17.07 11.19
CA THR A 103 -16.77 -17.53 12.58
C THR A 103 -15.50 -18.07 13.22
N ARG A 104 -14.53 -18.47 12.42
CA ARG A 104 -13.40 -19.28 12.85
C ARG A 104 -12.05 -18.64 12.53
N ASP A 105 -11.97 -17.96 11.40
CA ASP A 105 -10.70 -17.59 10.81
C ASP A 105 -10.29 -16.14 11.10
N ALA A 106 -9.03 -15.85 10.85
CA ALA A 106 -8.40 -14.56 11.11
C ALA A 106 -7.46 -14.14 9.97
N VAL A 107 -7.23 -12.84 9.86
CA VAL A 107 -6.16 -12.26 9.07
C VAL A 107 -4.92 -12.16 9.96
N ILE A 108 -3.78 -12.62 9.44
CA ILE A 108 -2.48 -12.48 10.09
C ILE A 108 -1.74 -11.34 9.41
N ALA A 109 -1.40 -10.30 10.15
CA ALA A 109 -0.74 -9.12 9.62
C ALA A 109 0.23 -8.53 10.64
N GLY A 110 1.52 -8.42 10.31
CA GLY A 110 2.53 -7.84 11.19
C GLY A 110 2.65 -8.52 12.57
N GLY A 111 2.26 -9.80 12.69
CA GLY A 111 2.21 -10.54 13.94
C GLY A 111 0.84 -10.50 14.66
N ASP A 112 -0.07 -9.62 14.23
CA ASP A 112 -1.42 -9.58 14.77
C ASP A 112 -2.29 -10.69 14.16
N HIS A 113 -3.16 -11.26 14.99
CA HIS A 113 -4.23 -12.18 14.59
C HIS A 113 -5.57 -11.45 14.67
N CYS A 114 -6.01 -10.91 13.54
CA CYS A 114 -7.21 -10.08 13.45
C CYS A 114 -8.42 -10.93 13.06
N LYS A 115 -9.29 -11.22 14.02
CA LYS A 115 -10.45 -12.07 13.79
C LYS A 115 -11.39 -11.48 12.75
N ILE A 116 -11.83 -12.33 11.81
CA ILE A 116 -12.82 -11.96 10.80
C ILE A 116 -14.21 -11.93 11.46
N MET A 117 -14.90 -10.80 11.34
CA MET A 117 -16.26 -10.63 11.82
C MET A 117 -17.29 -10.91 10.72
N ARG A 118 -16.98 -10.49 9.49
CA ARG A 118 -17.87 -10.60 8.34
C ARG A 118 -17.09 -10.69 7.05
N ILE A 119 -17.59 -11.49 6.13
CA ILE A 119 -17.05 -11.65 4.78
C ILE A 119 -18.08 -11.09 3.79
N GLU A 120 -17.65 -10.18 2.95
CA GLU A 120 -18.47 -9.56 1.92
C GLU A 120 -17.83 -9.80 0.55
N ARG A 121 -18.60 -10.37 -0.38
CA ARG A 121 -18.14 -10.48 -1.76
C ARG A 121 -18.22 -9.12 -2.43
N VAL A 122 -17.16 -8.71 -3.12
CA VAL A 122 -17.11 -7.45 -3.85
C VAL A 122 -17.06 -7.67 -5.36
N ASP A 123 -17.50 -6.66 -6.11
CA ASP A 123 -17.42 -6.69 -7.58
C ASP A 123 -15.98 -6.43 -8.06
N ALA A 124 -15.22 -7.50 -8.13
CA ALA A 124 -13.83 -7.47 -8.56
C ALA A 124 -13.64 -6.90 -9.98
N ARG A 125 -14.62 -7.12 -10.87
CA ARG A 125 -14.55 -6.63 -12.25
C ARG A 125 -14.72 -5.13 -12.32
N ALA A 126 -15.69 -4.58 -11.57
CA ALA A 126 -15.92 -3.14 -11.50
C ALA A 126 -14.70 -2.42 -10.88
N ILE A 127 -14.11 -2.97 -9.82
CA ILE A 127 -12.91 -2.41 -9.18
C ILE A 127 -11.72 -2.42 -10.16
N ARG A 128 -11.52 -3.48 -10.90
CA ARG A 128 -10.45 -3.54 -11.92
C ARG A 128 -10.67 -2.52 -13.04
N ALA A 129 -11.90 -2.35 -13.49
CA ALA A 129 -12.24 -1.35 -14.51
C ALA A 129 -11.92 0.07 -14.01
N LEU A 130 -12.25 0.36 -12.74
CA LEU A 130 -11.92 1.63 -12.09
C LEU A 130 -10.40 1.87 -12.11
N ARG A 131 -9.62 0.93 -11.58
CA ARG A 131 -8.15 1.02 -11.54
C ARG A 131 -7.52 1.23 -12.92
N LYS A 132 -8.04 0.54 -13.94
CA LYS A 132 -7.58 0.70 -15.33
C LYS A 132 -7.86 2.11 -15.86
N ASN A 133 -9.03 2.67 -15.54
CA ASN A 133 -9.41 4.01 -15.97
C ASN A 133 -8.58 5.08 -15.26
N GLU A 134 -8.26 4.89 -13.99
CA GLU A 134 -7.38 5.78 -13.23
C GLU A 134 -5.96 5.77 -13.80
N ALA A 135 -5.39 4.60 -14.03
CA ALA A 135 -4.07 4.46 -14.66
C ALA A 135 -3.98 5.09 -16.07
N ALA A 136 -5.08 5.09 -16.82
CA ALA A 136 -5.14 5.72 -18.14
C ALA A 136 -5.25 7.25 -18.10
N LYS A 137 -5.63 7.81 -16.94
CA LYS A 137 -5.74 9.28 -16.74
C LYS A 137 -4.44 9.92 -16.27
N GLU A 138 -3.50 9.14 -15.76
CA GLU A 138 -2.18 9.65 -15.42
C GLU A 138 -1.40 9.83 -16.73
N PRO A 139 -1.12 11.08 -17.17
CA PRO A 139 -0.25 11.31 -18.30
C PRO A 139 1.13 10.83 -17.89
N GLY A 140 1.65 9.88 -18.64
CA GLY A 140 2.98 9.35 -18.42
C GLY A 140 3.98 10.49 -18.25
N GLY A 141 4.64 10.52 -17.09
CA GLY A 141 5.71 11.44 -16.79
C GLY A 141 6.97 11.12 -17.62
#